data_24ee9b8a254bbb796d997c1f90403080
#
_entry.id   24ee9b8a254bbb796d997c1f90403080
#
_cell.length_a   1.000
_cell.length_b   1.000
_cell.length_c   1.000
_cell.angle_alpha   90.00
_cell.angle_beta   90.00
_cell.angle_gamma   90.00
#
_symmetry.space_group_name_H-M   'P 1'
#
loop_
_entity.id
_entity.type
_entity.pdbx_description
1 polymer ?
#
loop_
_entity_poly.entity_id
_entity_poly.type
_entity_poly.pdbx_seq_one_letter_code
_entity_poly.pdbx_strand_id
1 'polypeptide(L)'
;MNRKKLLALLGSLLFLLLLGACSKSNAADEKVTIYTNADEEPVEVIKNVLDKNGYKGKYTLQSFGTSELGGKLLAEGKNIEADLVTMSTFYLNSAQKKDKMFKELTLPVESLTKIPDYTAPFTVQEGTIFYNTDVMKEMNLPIPTSLKDLADPKYKDALSISDIKQSSTAWLLFQALVDNYGEDEAKTILKGIYKNIGDHLESSGSGPLKKVRLGEVAIGFGLRHQAVKDKQDGLPIDFVEPSEGTYTLTESLVVINKGDKTNPEAEKMLDLILEKARKDLLEIYPSALYKDEQVDSAHVAKDQKVFPTELTAELLEQHQKLID
;
A
#
# COMPACT_ATOMS: atom_id res chain seq x y z
N MET A 1 65.65 28.44 23.25
CA MET A 1 64.70 27.78 22.33
C MET A 1 64.04 28.83 21.47
N ASN A 2 64.25 28.78 20.15
CA ASN A 2 63.88 29.89 19.24
C ASN A 2 62.36 30.03 19.13
N ARG A 3 61.80 31.24 19.29
CA ARG A 3 60.36 31.60 19.19
C ARG A 3 59.67 30.93 17.96
N LYS A 4 60.39 30.78 16.85
CA LYS A 4 59.88 30.10 15.63
C LYS A 4 59.63 28.60 15.79
N LYS A 5 60.40 27.89 16.66
CA LYS A 5 60.20 26.47 16.96
C LYS A 5 59.05 26.22 17.92
N LEU A 6 58.79 27.20 18.82
CA LEU A 6 57.65 27.13 19.74
C LEU A 6 56.32 27.36 19.02
N LEU A 7 56.28 28.26 18.03
CA LEU A 7 55.10 28.48 17.17
C LEU A 7 54.80 27.30 16.25
N ALA A 8 55.81 26.60 15.76
CA ALA A 8 55.63 25.40 14.93
C ALA A 8 55.12 24.22 15.77
N LEU A 9 55.53 24.06 17.02
CA LEU A 9 55.01 23.02 17.92
C LEU A 9 53.58 23.28 18.35
N LEU A 10 53.20 24.55 18.63
CA LEU A 10 51.83 24.93 18.94
C LEU A 10 50.88 24.78 17.73
N GLY A 11 51.35 25.05 16.52
CA GLY A 11 50.59 24.84 15.28
C GLY A 11 50.33 23.36 14.99
N SER A 12 51.31 22.48 15.25
CA SER A 12 51.14 21.00 15.08
C SER A 12 50.21 20.38 16.11
N LEU A 13 50.19 20.91 17.34
CA LEU A 13 49.31 20.41 18.41
C LEU A 13 47.86 20.84 18.19
N LEU A 14 47.64 22.03 17.59
CA LEU A 14 46.29 22.50 17.24
C LEU A 14 45.68 21.79 16.04
N PHE A 15 46.54 21.29 15.11
CA PHE A 15 46.09 20.52 13.94
C PHE A 15 45.73 19.08 14.29
N LEU A 16 46.32 18.50 15.34
CA LEU A 16 45.99 17.15 15.84
C LEU A 16 44.69 17.12 16.65
N LEU A 17 44.22 18.26 17.18
CA LEU A 17 42.95 18.38 17.89
C LEU A 17 41.75 18.54 16.96
N LEU A 18 41.95 18.85 15.69
CA LEU A 18 40.90 18.98 14.68
C LEU A 18 40.57 17.66 13.96
N LEU A 19 41.34 16.60 14.15
CA LEU A 19 41.12 15.28 13.54
C LEU A 19 40.32 14.31 14.43
N GLY A 20 39.97 14.75 15.66
CA GLY A 20 39.21 13.91 16.62
C GLY A 20 37.71 14.12 16.64
N ALA A 21 37.13 14.99 15.80
CA ALA A 21 35.71 15.27 15.77
C ALA A 21 35.01 14.59 14.59
N CYS A 22 35.40 13.37 14.20
CA CYS A 22 34.47 12.44 13.55
C CYS A 22 33.57 11.88 14.66
N SER A 23 32.60 12.64 15.11
CA SER A 23 31.41 12.13 15.79
C SER A 23 30.86 11.03 14.90
N LYS A 24 30.97 9.76 15.32
CA LYS A 24 30.09 8.72 14.83
C LYS A 24 28.69 9.20 15.18
N SER A 25 27.94 9.74 14.24
CA SER A 25 26.50 9.86 14.40
C SER A 25 26.01 8.44 14.66
N ASN A 26 25.51 8.19 15.85
CA ASN A 26 24.85 6.92 16.12
C ASN A 26 23.63 6.88 15.21
N ALA A 27 23.43 5.79 14.47
CA ALA A 27 22.25 5.61 13.62
C ALA A 27 20.92 5.84 14.37
N ALA A 28 20.96 5.78 15.71
CA ALA A 28 19.85 6.08 16.61
C ALA A 28 19.52 7.59 16.73
N ASP A 29 20.42 8.49 16.33
CA ASP A 29 20.21 9.94 16.37
C ASP A 29 19.66 10.48 15.04
N GLU A 30 19.64 9.66 13.98
CA GLU A 30 19.09 10.01 12.67
C GLU A 30 17.59 9.71 12.64
N LYS A 31 16.81 10.59 11.99
CA LYS A 31 15.38 10.38 11.79
C LYS A 31 15.14 9.11 10.98
N VAL A 32 14.09 8.36 11.33
CA VAL A 32 13.65 7.23 10.53
C VAL A 32 12.95 7.74 9.27
N THR A 33 13.40 7.30 8.11
CA THR A 33 12.74 7.58 6.83
C THR A 33 11.75 6.48 6.53
N ILE A 34 10.46 6.83 6.43
CA ILE A 34 9.35 5.91 6.14
C ILE A 34 8.85 6.17 4.73
N TYR A 35 8.85 5.13 3.88
CA TYR A 35 8.21 5.17 2.57
C TYR A 35 6.93 4.34 2.58
N THR A 36 5.88 4.85 1.94
CA THR A 36 4.57 4.21 1.92
C THR A 36 3.86 4.38 0.58
N ASN A 37 3.10 3.37 0.16
CA ASN A 37 2.10 3.48 -0.91
C ASN A 37 0.67 3.54 -0.38
N ALA A 38 0.51 3.57 0.94
CA ALA A 38 -0.80 3.56 1.59
C ALA A 38 -1.58 4.86 1.30
N ASP A 39 -2.90 4.74 1.28
CA ASP A 39 -3.83 5.87 1.20
C ASP A 39 -3.73 6.78 2.45
N GLU A 40 -4.43 7.91 2.42
CA GLU A 40 -4.34 8.93 3.44
C GLU A 40 -4.78 8.43 4.83
N GLU A 41 -5.86 7.65 4.91
CA GLU A 41 -6.43 7.17 6.16
C GLU A 41 -5.43 6.32 6.99
N PRO A 42 -4.80 5.24 6.45
CA PRO A 42 -3.80 4.49 7.22
C PRO A 42 -2.52 5.30 7.51
N VAL A 43 -2.15 6.23 6.64
CA VAL A 43 -1.03 7.15 6.89
C VAL A 43 -1.30 8.03 8.11
N GLU A 44 -2.52 8.57 8.26
CA GLU A 44 -2.90 9.35 9.43
C GLU A 44 -2.91 8.51 10.72
N VAL A 45 -3.35 7.25 10.66
CA VAL A 45 -3.29 6.32 11.80
C VAL A 45 -1.83 6.10 12.22
N ILE A 46 -0.92 5.83 11.28
CA ILE A 46 0.52 5.66 11.54
C ILE A 46 1.08 6.91 12.23
N LYS A 47 0.88 8.09 11.65
CA LYS A 47 1.37 9.36 12.21
C LYS A 47 0.86 9.60 13.61
N ASN A 48 -0.45 9.41 13.83
CA ASN A 48 -1.08 9.61 15.12
C ASN A 48 -0.49 8.68 16.19
N VAL A 49 -0.24 7.41 15.87
CA VAL A 49 0.36 6.45 16.79
C VAL A 49 1.81 6.84 17.09
N LEU A 50 2.62 7.13 16.08
CA LEU A 50 4.02 7.51 16.28
C LEU A 50 4.15 8.81 17.08
N ASP A 51 3.38 9.84 16.75
CA ASP A 51 3.43 11.14 17.42
C ASP A 51 3.02 11.06 18.90
N LYS A 52 1.95 10.32 19.20
CA LYS A 52 1.45 10.13 20.58
C LYS A 52 2.41 9.31 21.46
N ASN A 53 3.29 8.51 20.85
CA ASN A 53 4.23 7.63 21.56
C ASN A 53 5.69 8.13 21.53
N GLY A 54 5.90 9.44 21.36
CA GLY A 54 7.20 10.09 21.54
C GLY A 54 8.10 10.12 20.30
N TYR A 55 7.57 9.80 19.12
CA TYR A 55 8.30 9.86 17.85
C TYR A 55 8.02 11.14 17.04
N LYS A 56 7.23 12.07 17.55
CA LYS A 56 6.98 13.35 16.88
C LYS A 56 8.28 14.07 16.52
N GLY A 57 8.49 14.32 15.24
CA GLY A 57 9.70 14.95 14.71
C GLY A 57 10.93 14.03 14.59
N LYS A 58 10.80 12.73 14.93
CA LYS A 58 11.88 11.74 14.82
C LYS A 58 11.78 10.85 13.57
N TYR A 59 10.81 11.10 12.71
CA TYR A 59 10.67 10.42 11.43
C TYR A 59 10.31 11.41 10.31
N THR A 60 10.52 10.98 9.09
CA THR A 60 9.98 11.58 7.87
C THR A 60 9.14 10.53 7.16
N LEU A 61 7.96 10.88 6.67
CA LEU A 61 7.10 9.97 5.93
C LEU A 61 6.87 10.53 4.53
N GLN A 62 7.12 9.70 3.50
CA GLN A 62 6.94 10.04 2.10
C GLN A 62 6.01 9.04 1.44
N SER A 63 4.97 9.54 0.76
CA SER A 63 4.00 8.73 0.02
C SER A 63 4.36 8.67 -1.47
N PHE A 64 4.18 7.50 -2.06
CA PHE A 64 4.47 7.19 -3.46
C PHE A 64 3.31 6.41 -4.08
N GLY A 65 3.20 6.42 -5.40
CA GLY A 65 2.38 5.44 -6.11
C GLY A 65 2.95 4.03 -5.95
N THR A 66 2.09 3.01 -6.02
CA THR A 66 2.51 1.61 -5.80
C THR A 66 3.61 1.18 -6.76
N SER A 67 3.45 1.43 -8.05
CA SER A 67 4.46 1.04 -9.06
C SER A 67 5.75 1.85 -8.94
N GLU A 68 5.66 3.12 -8.53
CA GLU A 68 6.82 3.97 -8.29
C GLU A 68 7.67 3.43 -7.13
N LEU A 69 7.05 3.17 -5.98
CA LEU A 69 7.73 2.62 -4.81
C LEU A 69 8.28 1.22 -5.08
N GLY A 70 7.49 0.36 -5.76
CA GLY A 70 7.92 -0.97 -6.16
C GLY A 70 9.14 -0.95 -7.08
N GLY A 71 9.12 -0.09 -8.11
CA GLY A 71 10.25 0.14 -9.00
C GLY A 71 11.48 0.63 -8.26
N LYS A 72 11.31 1.56 -7.31
CA LYS A 72 12.38 2.09 -6.46
C LYS A 72 13.01 1.01 -5.58
N LEU A 73 12.20 0.17 -4.92
CA LEU A 73 12.68 -0.97 -4.14
C LEU A 73 13.51 -1.94 -5.00
N LEU A 74 13.00 -2.29 -6.18
CA LEU A 74 13.69 -3.22 -7.09
C LEU A 74 14.95 -2.63 -7.71
N ALA A 75 15.04 -1.31 -7.90
CA ALA A 75 16.19 -0.66 -8.51
C ALA A 75 17.30 -0.35 -7.50
N GLU A 76 16.96 0.14 -6.31
CA GLU A 76 17.91 0.64 -5.32
C GLU A 76 18.36 -0.44 -4.30
N GLY A 77 17.54 -1.48 -4.09
CA GLY A 77 17.83 -2.54 -3.13
C GLY A 77 18.16 -1.99 -1.74
N LYS A 78 19.20 -2.51 -1.08
CA LYS A 78 19.65 -2.08 0.25
C LYS A 78 20.12 -0.61 0.32
N ASN A 79 20.37 0.02 -0.83
CA ASN A 79 20.83 1.42 -0.90
C ASN A 79 19.66 2.42 -0.86
N ILE A 80 18.42 1.95 -0.84
CA ILE A 80 17.25 2.81 -0.71
C ILE A 80 17.36 3.68 0.56
N GLU A 81 16.94 4.93 0.46
CA GLU A 81 17.01 5.87 1.59
C GLU A 81 16.12 5.46 2.76
N ALA A 82 14.96 4.83 2.48
CA ALA A 82 14.03 4.39 3.50
C ALA A 82 14.66 3.46 4.54
N ASP A 83 14.22 3.56 5.78
CA ASP A 83 14.52 2.63 6.88
C ASP A 83 13.34 1.68 7.13
N LEU A 84 12.13 2.19 6.99
CA LEU A 84 10.86 1.47 7.15
C LEU A 84 10.02 1.67 5.90
N VAL A 85 9.41 0.60 5.38
CA VAL A 85 8.54 0.67 4.20
C VAL A 85 7.22 -0.02 4.51
N THR A 86 6.09 0.60 4.09
CA THR A 86 4.80 -0.07 3.98
C THR A 86 4.45 -0.22 2.51
N MET A 87 4.12 -1.44 2.07
CA MET A 87 3.84 -1.70 0.67
C MET A 87 3.11 -3.02 0.46
N SER A 88 2.51 -3.17 -0.72
CA SER A 88 1.94 -4.44 -1.18
C SER A 88 2.96 -5.56 -1.07
N THR A 89 2.59 -6.62 -0.34
CA THR A 89 3.49 -7.72 0.06
C THR A 89 4.17 -8.39 -1.12
N PHE A 90 3.52 -8.45 -2.29
CA PHE A 90 4.09 -9.07 -3.48
C PHE A 90 5.34 -8.32 -4.01
N TYR A 91 5.38 -6.98 -3.94
CA TYR A 91 6.57 -6.22 -4.27
C TYR A 91 7.69 -6.44 -3.26
N LEU A 92 7.33 -6.50 -1.97
CA LEU A 92 8.30 -6.80 -0.91
C LEU A 92 8.91 -8.19 -1.11
N ASN A 93 8.10 -9.20 -1.40
CA ASN A 93 8.59 -10.55 -1.69
C ASN A 93 9.51 -10.57 -2.93
N SER A 94 9.15 -9.86 -3.99
CA SER A 94 9.96 -9.74 -5.20
C SER A 94 11.32 -9.05 -4.92
N ALA A 95 11.31 -7.96 -4.14
CA ALA A 95 12.52 -7.25 -3.74
C ALA A 95 13.41 -8.10 -2.82
N GLN A 96 12.82 -8.82 -1.86
CA GLN A 96 13.57 -9.73 -0.98
C GLN A 96 14.22 -10.89 -1.76
N LYS A 97 13.48 -11.48 -2.70
CA LYS A 97 14.00 -12.54 -3.55
C LYS A 97 15.21 -12.07 -4.38
N LYS A 98 15.17 -10.82 -4.85
CA LYS A 98 16.23 -10.22 -5.65
C LYS A 98 17.47 -9.87 -4.83
N ASP A 99 17.32 -9.16 -3.72
CA ASP A 99 18.44 -8.49 -3.03
C ASP A 99 18.59 -8.86 -1.55
N LYS A 100 17.70 -9.68 -0.97
CA LYS A 100 17.65 -10.00 0.47
C LYS A 100 17.79 -8.75 1.35
N MET A 101 17.01 -7.73 1.01
CA MET A 101 17.19 -6.36 1.51
C MET A 101 16.47 -6.06 2.82
N PHE A 102 15.66 -6.97 3.33
CA PHE A 102 14.87 -6.74 4.55
C PHE A 102 15.49 -7.46 5.75
N LYS A 103 15.29 -6.87 6.92
CA LYS A 103 15.69 -7.44 8.21
C LYS A 103 14.71 -8.54 8.61
N GLU A 104 15.21 -9.62 9.21
CA GLU A 104 14.38 -10.59 9.92
C GLU A 104 13.75 -9.92 11.14
N LEU A 105 12.46 -10.15 11.36
CA LEU A 105 11.64 -9.53 12.41
C LEU A 105 11.19 -10.58 13.42
N THR A 106 11.10 -10.18 14.67
CA THR A 106 10.40 -10.92 15.72
C THR A 106 9.20 -10.09 16.14
N LEU A 107 8.02 -10.40 15.60
CA LEU A 107 6.83 -9.59 15.79
C LEU A 107 6.31 -9.70 17.23
N PRO A 108 5.78 -8.59 17.82
CA PRO A 108 5.18 -8.59 19.15
C PRO A 108 3.79 -9.26 19.18
N VAL A 109 3.25 -9.64 18.02
CA VAL A 109 1.91 -10.22 17.82
C VAL A 109 1.99 -11.49 16.98
N GLU A 110 1.07 -12.43 17.20
CA GLU A 110 1.05 -13.71 16.49
C GLU A 110 0.13 -13.65 15.26
N SER A 111 0.69 -13.89 14.06
CA SER A 111 -0.07 -13.89 12.81
C SER A 111 -1.04 -15.06 12.71
N LEU A 112 -2.22 -14.83 12.10
CA LEU A 112 -3.21 -15.88 11.80
C LEU A 112 -2.71 -16.89 10.76
N THR A 113 -1.82 -16.48 9.88
CA THR A 113 -1.28 -17.30 8.81
C THR A 113 0.25 -17.32 8.88
N LYS A 114 0.86 -18.30 8.21
CA LYS A 114 2.32 -18.31 8.07
C LYS A 114 2.75 -17.17 7.14
N ILE A 115 3.60 -16.30 7.65
CA ILE A 115 4.17 -15.16 6.93
C ILE A 115 5.70 -15.31 6.83
N PRO A 116 6.35 -14.67 5.83
CA PRO A 116 7.81 -14.55 5.81
C PRO A 116 8.33 -13.82 7.06
N ASP A 117 9.49 -14.21 7.56
CA ASP A 117 10.12 -13.67 8.77
C ASP A 117 10.59 -12.21 8.69
N TYR A 118 10.55 -11.63 7.51
CA TYR A 118 10.91 -10.24 7.25
C TYR A 118 9.70 -9.32 7.02
N THR A 119 8.46 -9.84 7.07
CA THR A 119 7.24 -9.05 6.82
C THR A 119 6.36 -8.96 8.05
N ALA A 120 5.72 -7.82 8.23
CA ALA A 120 4.67 -7.60 9.20
C ALA A 120 3.39 -7.15 8.47
N PRO A 121 2.41 -8.05 8.24
CA PRO A 121 1.15 -7.71 7.61
C PRO A 121 0.48 -6.53 8.30
N PHE A 122 -0.04 -5.58 7.51
CA PHE A 122 -0.49 -4.31 8.02
C PHE A 122 -1.96 -4.02 7.69
N THR A 123 -2.34 -4.13 6.40
CA THR A 123 -3.72 -4.00 5.92
C THR A 123 -4.03 -5.05 4.87
N VAL A 124 -5.32 -5.32 4.65
CA VAL A 124 -5.82 -6.12 3.53
C VAL A 124 -6.71 -5.24 2.68
N GLN A 125 -6.33 -5.07 1.43
CA GLN A 125 -7.13 -4.36 0.44
C GLN A 125 -8.14 -5.33 -0.17
N GLU A 126 -9.40 -4.91 -0.29
CA GLU A 126 -10.51 -5.68 -0.87
C GLU A 126 -11.09 -4.90 -2.05
N GLY A 127 -11.27 -5.58 -3.20
CA GLY A 127 -11.86 -5.00 -4.39
C GLY A 127 -13.38 -5.14 -4.41
N THR A 128 -14.11 -4.07 -4.78
CA THR A 128 -15.56 -4.12 -4.95
C THR A 128 -16.04 -3.17 -6.04
N ILE A 129 -17.26 -3.41 -6.52
CA ILE A 129 -18.00 -2.46 -7.35
C ILE A 129 -18.76 -1.53 -6.42
N PHE A 130 -18.67 -0.23 -6.60
CA PHE A 130 -19.48 0.76 -5.89
C PHE A 130 -20.14 1.72 -6.88
N TYR A 131 -21.24 2.34 -6.45
CA TYR A 131 -22.02 3.22 -7.32
C TYR A 131 -22.71 4.33 -6.54
N ASN A 132 -22.96 5.45 -7.22
CA ASN A 132 -23.79 6.54 -6.69
C ASN A 132 -25.25 6.25 -7.00
N THR A 133 -26.07 6.06 -5.97
CA THR A 133 -27.48 5.67 -6.10
C THR A 133 -28.33 6.71 -6.81
N ASP A 134 -27.99 7.99 -6.70
CA ASP A 134 -28.74 9.08 -7.33
C ASP A 134 -28.38 9.20 -8.81
N VAL A 135 -27.08 9.13 -9.13
CA VAL A 135 -26.61 9.17 -10.54
C VAL A 135 -27.11 7.93 -11.31
N MET A 136 -27.09 6.74 -10.68
CA MET A 136 -27.66 5.51 -11.30
C MET A 136 -29.13 5.69 -11.67
N LYS A 137 -29.93 6.30 -10.82
CA LYS A 137 -31.35 6.60 -11.09
C LYS A 137 -31.49 7.63 -12.21
N GLU A 138 -30.72 8.72 -12.16
CA GLU A 138 -30.73 9.78 -13.17
C GLU A 138 -30.40 9.25 -14.55
N MET A 139 -29.36 8.42 -14.65
CA MET A 139 -28.95 7.80 -15.90
C MET A 139 -29.78 6.57 -16.30
N ASN A 140 -30.72 6.13 -15.44
CA ASN A 140 -31.53 4.92 -15.63
C ASN A 140 -30.66 3.67 -15.92
N LEU A 141 -29.55 3.52 -15.19
CA LEU A 141 -28.64 2.39 -15.32
C LEU A 141 -29.01 1.25 -14.36
N PRO A 142 -28.97 -0.01 -14.79
CA PRO A 142 -29.12 -1.15 -13.88
C PRO A 142 -27.83 -1.32 -13.07
N ILE A 143 -27.97 -1.81 -11.83
CA ILE A 143 -26.85 -2.11 -10.96
C ILE A 143 -26.08 -3.32 -11.50
N PRO A 144 -24.76 -3.24 -11.74
CA PRO A 144 -23.96 -4.40 -12.14
C PRO A 144 -23.86 -5.39 -11.00
N THR A 145 -23.83 -6.70 -11.30
CA THR A 145 -23.75 -7.78 -10.32
C THR A 145 -22.44 -8.57 -10.42
N SER A 146 -21.71 -8.35 -11.50
CA SER A 146 -20.42 -9.00 -11.79
C SER A 146 -19.40 -7.99 -12.32
N LEU A 147 -18.13 -8.33 -12.21
CA LEU A 147 -17.06 -7.54 -12.85
C LEU A 147 -17.17 -7.57 -14.37
N LYS A 148 -17.65 -8.68 -14.92
CA LYS A 148 -17.93 -8.84 -16.36
C LYS A 148 -19.00 -7.86 -16.86
N ASP A 149 -20.01 -7.57 -16.04
CA ASP A 149 -21.07 -6.60 -16.40
C ASP A 149 -20.50 -5.22 -16.70
N LEU A 150 -19.38 -4.81 -16.08
CA LEU A 150 -18.74 -3.52 -16.31
C LEU A 150 -18.27 -3.33 -17.76
N ALA A 151 -18.14 -4.40 -18.52
CA ALA A 151 -17.79 -4.35 -19.94
C ALA A 151 -19.00 -4.09 -20.87
N ASP A 152 -20.24 -4.12 -20.35
CA ASP A 152 -21.45 -3.87 -21.15
C ASP A 152 -21.45 -2.41 -21.63
N PRO A 153 -21.65 -2.16 -22.95
CA PRO A 153 -21.68 -0.81 -23.52
C PRO A 153 -22.70 0.16 -22.92
N LYS A 154 -23.70 -0.35 -22.18
CA LYS A 154 -24.67 0.52 -21.46
C LYS A 154 -24.01 1.37 -20.35
N TYR A 155 -22.82 0.99 -19.85
CA TYR A 155 -22.06 1.74 -18.85
C TYR A 155 -21.01 2.68 -19.45
N LYS A 156 -21.07 2.91 -20.77
CA LYS A 156 -20.13 3.81 -21.44
C LYS A 156 -20.15 5.20 -20.80
N ASP A 157 -18.97 5.74 -20.51
CA ASP A 157 -18.73 7.04 -19.87
C ASP A 157 -19.36 7.18 -18.45
N ALA A 158 -19.79 6.06 -17.85
CA ALA A 158 -20.38 6.01 -16.53
C ALA A 158 -19.52 5.28 -15.50
N LEU A 159 -18.31 4.83 -15.87
CA LEU A 159 -17.44 3.96 -15.08
C LEU A 159 -16.07 4.59 -14.82
N SER A 160 -15.53 4.40 -13.61
CA SER A 160 -14.14 4.73 -13.28
C SER A 160 -13.44 3.55 -12.64
N ILE A 161 -12.18 3.33 -12.98
CA ILE A 161 -11.26 2.35 -12.36
C ILE A 161 -9.88 2.97 -12.18
N SER A 162 -9.03 2.33 -11.37
CA SER A 162 -7.61 2.69 -11.27
C SER A 162 -6.81 2.12 -12.44
N ASP A 163 -5.72 2.79 -12.79
CA ASP A 163 -4.74 2.30 -13.77
C ASP A 163 -3.84 1.22 -13.13
N ILE A 164 -3.84 0.02 -13.70
CA ILE A 164 -3.00 -1.10 -13.23
C ILE A 164 -1.49 -0.79 -13.34
N LYS A 165 -1.09 0.16 -14.18
CA LYS A 165 0.30 0.61 -14.31
C LYS A 165 0.74 1.53 -13.16
N GLN A 166 -0.20 2.01 -12.34
CA GLN A 166 0.08 2.95 -11.25
C GLN A 166 -0.39 2.46 -9.88
N SER A 167 -1.53 1.77 -9.82
CA SER A 167 -2.16 1.34 -8.56
C SER A 167 -2.40 -0.17 -8.50
N SER A 168 -1.99 -0.80 -7.41
CA SER A 168 -2.27 -2.22 -7.13
C SER A 168 -3.76 -2.52 -6.93
N THR A 169 -4.59 -1.51 -6.58
CA THR A 169 -6.05 -1.68 -6.47
C THR A 169 -6.67 -2.17 -7.77
N ALA A 170 -6.19 -1.67 -8.91
CA ALA A 170 -6.64 -2.16 -10.22
C ALA A 170 -6.36 -3.65 -10.41
N TRP A 171 -5.28 -4.16 -9.83
CA TRP A 171 -4.93 -5.58 -9.98
C TRP A 171 -5.92 -6.51 -9.32
N LEU A 172 -6.69 -6.06 -8.31
CA LEU A 172 -7.80 -6.84 -7.74
C LEU A 172 -8.86 -7.19 -8.79
N LEU A 173 -9.18 -6.23 -9.69
CA LEU A 173 -10.07 -6.46 -10.82
C LEU A 173 -9.48 -7.48 -11.82
N PHE A 174 -8.21 -7.30 -12.20
CA PHE A 174 -7.54 -8.17 -13.16
C PHE A 174 -7.42 -9.60 -12.64
N GLN A 175 -7.01 -9.78 -11.38
CA GLN A 175 -6.93 -11.09 -10.74
C GLN A 175 -8.27 -11.82 -10.78
N ALA A 176 -9.35 -11.13 -10.39
CA ALA A 176 -10.68 -11.71 -10.38
C ALA A 176 -11.12 -12.14 -11.78
N LEU A 177 -10.87 -11.31 -12.80
CA LEU A 177 -11.22 -11.64 -14.17
C LEU A 177 -10.38 -12.81 -14.72
N VAL A 178 -9.07 -12.82 -14.46
CA VAL A 178 -8.19 -13.90 -14.94
C VAL A 178 -8.51 -15.22 -14.25
N ASP A 179 -8.77 -15.22 -12.95
CA ASP A 179 -9.07 -16.43 -12.20
C ASP A 179 -10.41 -17.05 -12.59
N ASN A 180 -11.44 -16.22 -12.83
CA ASN A 180 -12.77 -16.72 -13.15
C ASN A 180 -12.97 -17.05 -14.64
N TYR A 181 -12.27 -16.34 -15.55
CA TYR A 181 -12.54 -16.44 -17.00
C TYR A 181 -11.32 -16.86 -17.84
N GLY A 182 -10.12 -16.93 -17.24
CA GLY A 182 -8.87 -17.12 -17.98
C GLY A 182 -8.40 -15.84 -18.71
N GLU A 183 -7.13 -15.82 -19.14
CA GLU A 183 -6.49 -14.63 -19.70
C GLU A 183 -7.16 -14.11 -20.98
N ASP A 184 -7.55 -14.97 -21.92
CA ASP A 184 -8.13 -14.57 -23.21
C ASP A 184 -9.49 -13.87 -23.04
N GLU A 185 -10.39 -14.44 -22.21
CA GLU A 185 -11.68 -13.83 -21.92
C GLU A 185 -11.52 -12.59 -21.04
N ALA A 186 -10.64 -12.63 -20.04
CA ALA A 186 -10.31 -11.48 -19.21
C ALA A 186 -9.82 -10.30 -20.06
N LYS A 187 -8.93 -10.54 -21.03
CA LYS A 187 -8.49 -9.53 -22.02
C LYS A 187 -9.67 -8.91 -22.79
N THR A 188 -10.63 -9.72 -23.19
CA THR A 188 -11.82 -9.26 -23.90
C THR A 188 -12.70 -8.39 -23.02
N ILE A 189 -12.95 -8.83 -21.76
CA ILE A 189 -13.73 -8.09 -20.76
C ILE A 189 -13.04 -6.75 -20.45
N LEU A 190 -11.74 -6.78 -20.16
CA LEU A 190 -10.96 -5.58 -19.87
C LEU A 190 -11.02 -4.55 -21.02
N LYS A 191 -10.92 -4.99 -22.28
CA LYS A 191 -11.10 -4.10 -23.43
C LYS A 191 -12.49 -3.43 -23.44
N GLY A 192 -13.53 -4.14 -23.03
CA GLY A 192 -14.88 -3.58 -22.86
C GLY A 192 -14.91 -2.54 -21.74
N ILE A 193 -14.36 -2.86 -20.58
CA ILE A 193 -14.26 -1.97 -19.43
C ILE A 193 -13.50 -0.68 -19.82
N TYR A 194 -12.32 -0.82 -20.46
CA TYR A 194 -11.50 0.33 -20.89
C TYR A 194 -12.21 1.22 -21.93
N LYS A 195 -13.12 0.67 -22.73
CA LYS A 195 -13.98 1.48 -23.60
C LYS A 195 -15.04 2.25 -22.81
N ASN A 196 -15.52 1.71 -21.71
CA ASN A 196 -16.58 2.29 -20.91
C ASN A 196 -16.08 3.36 -19.94
N ILE A 197 -14.81 3.32 -19.52
CA ILE A 197 -14.23 4.33 -18.61
C ILE A 197 -13.94 5.66 -19.31
N GLY A 198 -13.76 5.70 -20.65
CA GLY A 198 -13.39 6.92 -21.35
C GLY A 198 -12.16 7.60 -20.71
N ASP A 199 -12.32 8.84 -20.26
CA ASP A 199 -11.27 9.64 -19.61
C ASP A 199 -11.23 9.48 -18.07
N HIS A 200 -11.98 8.51 -17.50
CA HIS A 200 -12.11 8.30 -16.05
C HIS A 200 -11.18 7.21 -15.51
N LEU A 201 -9.97 7.10 -16.07
CA LEU A 201 -8.89 6.24 -15.55
C LEU A 201 -8.11 7.00 -14.48
N GLU A 202 -8.04 6.44 -13.26
CA GLU A 202 -7.45 7.10 -12.10
C GLU A 202 -6.07 6.54 -11.74
N SER A 203 -5.16 7.40 -11.27
CA SER A 203 -3.80 6.99 -10.88
C SER A 203 -3.71 6.35 -9.49
N SER A 204 -4.70 6.55 -8.63
CA SER A 204 -4.73 6.03 -7.24
C SER A 204 -5.88 5.07 -7.01
N GLY A 205 -5.75 4.18 -6.01
CA GLY A 205 -6.79 3.23 -5.62
C GLY A 205 -8.08 3.90 -5.13
N SER A 206 -7.97 5.07 -4.50
CA SER A 206 -9.09 5.87 -4.00
C SER A 206 -9.71 6.81 -5.05
N GLY A 207 -9.06 6.98 -6.21
CA GLY A 207 -9.51 7.88 -7.28
C GLY A 207 -10.91 7.57 -7.80
N PRO A 208 -11.25 6.33 -8.15
CA PRO A 208 -12.56 5.97 -8.67
C PRO A 208 -13.71 6.34 -7.74
N LEU A 209 -13.57 6.09 -6.43
CA LEU A 209 -14.62 6.44 -5.47
C LEU A 209 -14.80 7.96 -5.34
N LYS A 210 -13.71 8.74 -5.42
CA LYS A 210 -13.80 10.22 -5.42
C LYS A 210 -14.67 10.71 -6.57
N LYS A 211 -14.50 10.15 -7.78
CA LYS A 211 -15.34 10.50 -8.94
C LYS A 211 -16.80 10.09 -8.75
N VAL A 212 -17.05 8.92 -8.19
CA VAL A 212 -18.41 8.44 -7.90
C VAL A 212 -19.07 9.31 -6.83
N ARG A 213 -18.34 9.73 -5.77
CA ARG A 213 -18.84 10.67 -4.75
C ARG A 213 -19.25 12.01 -5.34
N LEU A 214 -18.47 12.53 -6.29
CA LEU A 214 -18.75 13.80 -6.96
C LEU A 214 -19.86 13.69 -8.01
N GLY A 215 -20.33 12.49 -8.31
CA GLY A 215 -21.31 12.24 -9.38
C GLY A 215 -20.76 12.45 -10.80
N GLU A 216 -19.42 12.48 -10.96
CA GLU A 216 -18.79 12.57 -12.29
C GLU A 216 -19.00 11.29 -13.10
N VAL A 217 -19.07 10.13 -12.42
CA VAL A 217 -19.46 8.84 -12.99
C VAL A 217 -20.44 8.14 -12.04
N ALA A 218 -21.22 7.20 -12.58
CA ALA A 218 -22.23 6.49 -11.80
C ALA A 218 -21.62 5.31 -11.01
N ILE A 219 -20.59 4.66 -11.55
CA ILE A 219 -20.04 3.39 -11.07
C ILE A 219 -18.52 3.49 -10.98
N GLY A 220 -17.94 2.77 -10.02
CA GLY A 220 -16.50 2.58 -9.92
C GLY A 220 -16.13 1.18 -9.45
N PHE A 221 -14.91 0.77 -9.72
CA PHE A 221 -14.26 -0.37 -9.08
C PHE A 221 -13.07 0.13 -8.26
N GLY A 222 -12.97 -0.32 -7.02
CA GLY A 222 -11.88 0.09 -6.13
C GLY A 222 -12.00 -0.52 -4.73
N LEU A 223 -11.60 0.24 -3.72
CA LEU A 223 -11.45 -0.22 -2.35
C LEU A 223 -12.81 -0.34 -1.63
N ARG A 224 -13.16 -1.56 -1.21
CA ARG A 224 -14.43 -1.88 -0.55
C ARG A 224 -14.63 -1.11 0.74
N HIS A 225 -13.63 -1.03 1.61
CA HIS A 225 -13.73 -0.37 2.90
C HIS A 225 -14.18 1.11 2.79
N GLN A 226 -13.71 1.81 1.76
CA GLN A 226 -14.09 3.21 1.53
C GLN A 226 -15.58 3.34 1.15
N ALA A 227 -16.08 2.42 0.31
CA ALA A 227 -17.50 2.40 -0.07
C ALA A 227 -18.42 2.02 1.11
N VAL A 228 -17.97 1.07 1.96
CA VAL A 228 -18.66 0.70 3.20
C VAL A 228 -18.79 1.92 4.12
N LYS A 229 -17.69 2.66 4.31
CA LYS A 229 -17.68 3.87 5.14
C LYS A 229 -18.60 4.95 4.59
N ASP A 230 -18.57 5.23 3.31
CA ASP A 230 -19.43 6.23 2.68
C ASP A 230 -20.91 5.91 2.88
N LYS A 231 -21.28 4.64 2.72
CA LYS A 231 -22.64 4.16 2.97
C LYS A 231 -23.04 4.37 4.43
N GLN A 232 -22.16 4.08 5.37
CA GLN A 232 -22.39 4.29 6.80
C GLN A 232 -22.54 5.78 7.16
N ASP A 233 -21.75 6.63 6.51
CA ASP A 233 -21.81 8.09 6.68
C ASP A 233 -23.05 8.73 6.02
N GLY A 234 -23.89 7.91 5.35
CA GLY A 234 -25.14 8.36 4.73
C GLY A 234 -24.96 9.04 3.38
N LEU A 235 -23.82 8.89 2.73
CA LEU A 235 -23.62 9.36 1.36
C LEU A 235 -24.47 8.52 0.38
N PRO A 236 -24.85 9.05 -0.79
CA PRO A 236 -25.60 8.30 -1.80
C PRO A 236 -24.72 7.26 -2.50
N ILE A 237 -23.94 6.52 -1.74
CA ILE A 237 -23.03 5.47 -2.20
C ILE A 237 -23.51 4.13 -1.69
N ASP A 238 -23.53 3.15 -2.60
CA ASP A 238 -23.74 1.75 -2.26
C ASP A 238 -22.72 0.88 -3.01
N PHE A 239 -22.62 -0.40 -2.67
CA PHE A 239 -21.65 -1.30 -3.27
C PHE A 239 -22.25 -2.69 -3.51
N VAL A 240 -21.61 -3.43 -4.42
CA VAL A 240 -21.93 -4.82 -4.76
C VAL A 240 -20.68 -5.66 -4.62
N GLU A 241 -20.77 -6.72 -3.85
CA GLU A 241 -19.76 -7.77 -3.87
C GLU A 241 -19.95 -8.57 -5.19
N PRO A 242 -18.95 -8.53 -6.10
CA PRO A 242 -19.11 -9.11 -7.42
C PRO A 242 -19.26 -10.64 -7.35
N SER A 243 -20.01 -11.22 -8.29
CA SER A 243 -20.22 -12.67 -8.35
C SER A 243 -18.93 -13.48 -8.55
N GLU A 244 -17.87 -12.86 -9.04
CA GLU A 244 -16.53 -13.43 -9.16
C GLU A 244 -15.82 -13.57 -7.81
N GLY A 245 -16.33 -12.93 -6.76
CA GLY A 245 -15.76 -12.87 -5.43
C GLY A 245 -14.95 -11.60 -5.16
N THR A 246 -14.71 -11.34 -3.88
CA THR A 246 -13.95 -10.20 -3.39
C THR A 246 -12.48 -10.58 -3.24
N TYR A 247 -11.66 -10.22 -4.23
CA TYR A 247 -10.22 -10.51 -4.21
C TYR A 247 -9.48 -9.57 -3.28
N THR A 248 -8.38 -10.06 -2.70
CA THR A 248 -7.62 -9.37 -1.66
C THR A 248 -6.15 -9.19 -2.02
N LEU A 249 -5.57 -8.10 -1.55
CA LEU A 249 -4.13 -7.83 -1.54
C LEU A 249 -3.70 -7.44 -0.13
N THR A 250 -2.70 -8.13 0.40
CA THR A 250 -2.10 -7.77 1.69
C THR A 250 -1.01 -6.72 1.49
N GLU A 251 -0.98 -5.73 2.35
CA GLU A 251 0.13 -4.80 2.52
C GLU A 251 0.87 -5.11 3.82
N SER A 252 2.17 -4.94 3.81
CA SER A 252 3.05 -5.27 4.94
C SER A 252 4.05 -4.16 5.22
N LEU A 253 4.52 -4.13 6.46
CA LEU A 253 5.65 -3.34 6.90
C LEU A 253 6.93 -4.19 6.79
N VAL A 254 8.04 -3.55 6.44
CA VAL A 254 9.38 -4.13 6.42
C VAL A 254 10.42 -3.12 6.88
N VAL A 255 11.49 -3.59 7.51
CA VAL A 255 12.67 -2.79 7.87
C VAL A 255 13.78 -3.07 6.86
N ILE A 256 14.39 -2.03 6.31
CA ILE A 256 15.52 -2.16 5.38
C ILE A 256 16.78 -2.57 6.16
N ASN A 257 17.41 -3.65 5.72
CA ASN A 257 18.65 -4.15 6.29
C ASN A 257 19.87 -3.44 5.65
N LYS A 258 20.35 -2.40 6.32
CA LYS A 258 21.57 -1.65 5.92
C LYS A 258 22.83 -2.15 6.66
N GLY A 259 22.80 -3.37 7.21
CA GLY A 259 23.88 -3.91 8.05
C GLY A 259 24.07 -3.08 9.32
N ASP A 260 25.30 -2.72 9.64
CA ASP A 260 25.63 -1.90 10.83
C ASP A 260 25.01 -0.48 10.82
N LYS A 261 24.48 -0.05 9.68
CA LYS A 261 23.78 1.23 9.52
C LYS A 261 22.27 1.12 9.60
N THR A 262 21.73 -0.08 9.85
CA THR A 262 20.28 -0.25 10.02
C THR A 262 19.82 0.59 11.22
N ASN A 263 18.84 1.48 11.00
CA ASN A 263 18.33 2.33 12.06
C ASN A 263 17.51 1.49 13.07
N PRO A 264 17.96 1.37 14.34
CA PRO A 264 17.27 0.52 15.33
C PRO A 264 15.89 1.06 15.71
N GLU A 265 15.62 2.34 15.50
CA GLU A 265 14.30 2.94 15.78
C GLU A 265 13.25 2.53 14.74
N ALA A 266 13.64 2.11 13.53
CA ALA A 266 12.71 1.65 12.51
C ALA A 266 11.92 0.41 12.96
N GLU A 267 12.59 -0.58 13.59
CA GLU A 267 11.93 -1.77 14.12
C GLU A 267 11.02 -1.44 15.31
N LYS A 268 11.47 -0.56 16.22
CA LYS A 268 10.62 -0.10 17.33
C LYS A 268 9.37 0.64 16.85
N MET A 269 9.48 1.44 15.78
CA MET A 269 8.33 2.10 15.17
C MET A 269 7.39 1.06 14.52
N LEU A 270 7.94 0.04 13.85
CA LEU A 270 7.16 -1.07 13.29
C LEU A 270 6.37 -1.78 14.39
N ASP A 271 7.04 -2.20 15.48
CA ASP A 271 6.40 -2.88 16.60
C ASP A 271 5.28 -2.02 17.22
N LEU A 272 5.54 -0.73 17.40
CA LEU A 272 4.57 0.22 17.93
C LEU A 272 3.35 0.38 17.00
N ILE A 273 3.57 0.40 15.67
CA ILE A 273 2.48 0.44 14.69
C ILE A 273 1.63 -0.84 14.81
N LEU A 274 2.24 -2.02 14.89
CA LEU A 274 1.50 -3.26 15.06
C LEU A 274 0.71 -3.31 16.36
N GLU A 275 1.31 -2.89 17.48
CA GLU A 275 0.66 -2.95 18.78
C GLU A 275 -0.46 -1.92 18.97
N LYS A 276 -0.34 -0.73 18.36
CA LYS A 276 -1.20 0.41 18.66
C LYS A 276 -2.09 0.84 17.49
N ALA A 277 -1.63 0.71 16.24
CA ALA A 277 -2.38 1.16 15.08
C ALA A 277 -3.41 0.12 14.61
N ARG A 278 -3.18 -1.18 14.85
CA ARG A 278 -4.05 -2.24 14.31
C ARG A 278 -5.50 -2.10 14.73
N LYS A 279 -5.78 -1.68 15.97
CA LYS A 279 -7.17 -1.46 16.42
C LYS A 279 -7.89 -0.42 15.55
N ASP A 280 -7.26 0.73 15.33
CA ASP A 280 -7.86 1.81 14.53
C ASP A 280 -7.93 1.40 13.06
N LEU A 281 -6.93 0.62 12.58
CA LEU A 281 -6.93 0.09 11.21
C LEU A 281 -8.02 -0.95 10.97
N LEU A 282 -8.40 -1.76 11.96
CA LEU A 282 -9.49 -2.73 11.82
C LEU A 282 -10.86 -2.06 11.65
N GLU A 283 -11.02 -0.83 12.14
CA GLU A 283 -12.23 -0.03 11.88
C GLU A 283 -12.32 0.42 10.41
N ILE A 284 -11.16 0.60 9.76
CA ILE A 284 -11.06 1.01 8.35
C ILE A 284 -11.00 -0.23 7.44
N TYR A 285 -10.09 -1.17 7.75
CA TYR A 285 -9.82 -2.41 7.00
C TYR A 285 -10.24 -3.61 7.83
N PRO A 286 -11.50 -4.05 7.77
CA PRO A 286 -12.08 -5.04 8.68
C PRO A 286 -11.64 -6.47 8.33
N SER A 287 -10.33 -6.70 8.26
CA SER A 287 -9.73 -8.02 8.03
C SER A 287 -8.71 -8.32 9.12
N ALA A 288 -9.00 -9.35 9.94
CA ALA A 288 -8.07 -9.81 10.97
C ALA A 288 -6.81 -10.41 10.33
N LEU A 289 -5.65 -10.05 10.86
CA LEU A 289 -4.34 -10.53 10.47
C LEU A 289 -3.62 -11.25 11.61
N TYR A 290 -4.01 -10.95 12.85
CA TYR A 290 -3.39 -11.45 14.07
C TYR A 290 -4.42 -12.14 14.99
N LYS A 291 -3.96 -13.10 15.81
CA LYS A 291 -4.84 -14.01 16.58
C LYS A 291 -5.78 -13.31 17.56
N ASP A 292 -5.36 -12.21 18.15
CA ASP A 292 -6.15 -11.50 19.16
C ASP A 292 -7.08 -10.43 18.56
N GLU A 293 -7.13 -10.32 17.23
CA GLU A 293 -7.97 -9.35 16.56
C GLU A 293 -9.41 -9.85 16.39
N GLN A 294 -10.35 -8.97 16.68
CA GLN A 294 -11.78 -9.20 16.48
C GLN A 294 -12.31 -8.22 15.44
N VAL A 295 -13.06 -8.71 14.49
CA VAL A 295 -13.68 -7.93 13.40
C VAL A 295 -15.17 -8.10 13.46
N ASP A 296 -15.91 -6.99 13.24
CA ASP A 296 -17.36 -7.09 13.07
C ASP A 296 -17.65 -7.81 11.73
N SER A 297 -18.29 -8.97 11.83
CA SER A 297 -18.65 -9.81 10.67
C SER A 297 -19.56 -9.08 9.67
N ALA A 298 -20.28 -8.04 10.09
CA ALA A 298 -21.10 -7.21 9.20
C ALA A 298 -20.26 -6.40 8.18
N HIS A 299 -18.98 -6.15 8.50
CA HIS A 299 -18.08 -5.40 7.65
C HIS A 299 -17.18 -6.28 6.76
N VAL A 300 -17.07 -7.57 7.05
CA VAL A 300 -16.27 -8.53 6.28
C VAL A 300 -16.97 -8.87 4.97
N ALA A 301 -16.19 -8.97 3.88
CA ALA A 301 -16.71 -9.44 2.60
C ALA A 301 -17.18 -10.89 2.70
N LYS A 302 -18.32 -11.22 2.07
CA LYS A 302 -18.95 -12.55 2.18
C LYS A 302 -18.19 -13.64 1.43
N ASP A 303 -17.59 -13.31 0.29
CA ASP A 303 -16.81 -14.23 -0.56
C ASP A 303 -15.41 -13.65 -0.79
N GLN A 304 -14.63 -13.59 0.29
CA GLN A 304 -13.25 -13.13 0.24
C GLN A 304 -12.36 -14.18 -0.41
N LYS A 305 -11.61 -13.78 -1.42
CA LYS A 305 -10.71 -14.66 -2.20
C LYS A 305 -9.28 -14.17 -2.20
N VAL A 306 -8.37 -15.11 -2.22
CA VAL A 306 -6.94 -14.88 -2.52
C VAL A 306 -6.67 -15.45 -3.90
N PHE A 307 -5.91 -14.73 -4.71
CA PHE A 307 -5.52 -15.22 -6.03
C PHE A 307 -4.72 -16.53 -5.89
N PRO A 308 -5.06 -17.59 -6.67
CA PRO A 308 -4.49 -18.93 -6.45
C PRO A 308 -3.00 -19.02 -6.82
N THR A 309 -2.52 -18.12 -7.68
CA THR A 309 -1.11 -18.04 -8.07
C THR A 309 -0.37 -17.05 -7.17
N GLU A 310 0.89 -17.36 -6.81
CA GLU A 310 1.74 -16.43 -6.04
C GLU A 310 1.84 -15.08 -6.76
N LEU A 311 1.50 -14.00 -6.05
CA LEU A 311 1.59 -12.65 -6.57
C LEU A 311 3.05 -12.19 -6.58
N THR A 312 3.52 -11.79 -7.77
CA THR A 312 4.87 -11.28 -7.99
C THR A 312 4.84 -10.03 -8.87
N ALA A 313 5.93 -9.26 -8.87
CA ALA A 313 6.06 -8.12 -9.77
C ALA A 313 6.01 -8.54 -11.25
N GLU A 314 6.59 -9.70 -11.57
CA GLU A 314 6.58 -10.26 -12.93
C GLU A 314 5.16 -10.65 -13.38
N LEU A 315 4.34 -11.23 -12.49
CA LEU A 315 2.94 -11.55 -12.79
C LEU A 315 2.12 -10.27 -13.00
N LEU A 316 2.38 -9.22 -12.20
CA LEU A 316 1.76 -7.91 -12.42
C LEU A 316 2.09 -7.37 -13.82
N GLU A 317 3.36 -7.42 -14.23
CA GLU A 317 3.79 -7.00 -15.57
C GLU A 317 3.14 -7.82 -16.70
N GLN A 318 2.87 -9.12 -16.48
CA GLN A 318 2.13 -9.95 -17.42
C GLN A 318 0.68 -9.48 -17.53
N HIS A 319 0.01 -9.24 -16.40
CA HIS A 319 -1.38 -8.78 -16.39
C HIS A 319 -1.53 -7.36 -16.98
N GLN A 320 -0.54 -6.48 -16.77
CA GLN A 320 -0.54 -5.15 -17.40
C GLN A 320 -0.61 -5.23 -18.95
N LYS A 321 -0.03 -6.27 -19.55
CA LYS A 321 -0.07 -6.49 -21.02
C LYS A 321 -1.44 -6.94 -21.55
N LEU A 322 -2.38 -7.30 -20.68
CA LEU A 322 -3.74 -7.66 -21.10
C LEU A 322 -4.51 -6.47 -21.71
N ILE A 323 -4.07 -5.25 -21.44
CA ILE A 323 -4.71 -4.02 -21.95
C ILE A 323 -3.92 -3.34 -23.08
N ASP A 324 -2.76 -3.88 -23.43
CA ASP A 324 -1.94 -3.38 -24.55
C ASP A 324 -2.48 -3.76 -25.92
#